data_e0dd857fab329e23d476ddc67b273cb1
#
_entry.id   e0dd857fab329e23d476ddc67b273cb1
#
_cell.length_a   1.000
_cell.length_b   1.000
_cell.length_c   1.000
_cell.angle_alpha   90.00
_cell.angle_beta   90.00
_cell.angle_gamma   90.00
#
_symmetry.space_group_name_H-M   'P 1'
#
loop_
_entity.id
_entity.type
_entity.pdbx_description
1 polymer ?
#
loop_
_entity_poly.entity_id
_entity_poly.type
_entity_poly.pdbx_seq_one_letter_code
_entity_poly.pdbx_strand_id
1 'polypeptide(L)'
;MKLKAAIAAGDDFAFGYEQVGGFQSVFEGDGGRVIKKLWSPFNTPDYVPYLAQIDPKQADVVVAVYAGANPLKFIKQYRDQGITLPLLGGSTVADDSIMRNFGDEAIGLINSIPYTLDLDTHANHRFIASMQKYFGADIPIGFYAAALYVNGQILEAALQATGGDVDPDKLIAAIRQVSLADTPRGPVKFDDYGNLTFTVYIRKVEKRAASSSTQQSRAIGTSVSSGAMIRRSFSNSLSFRGTFRP
;
A
#
# COMPACT_ATOMS: atom_id res chain seq x y z
N MET A 1 -15.39 -16.29 1.21
CA MET A 1 -16.43 -15.45 0.58
C MET A 1 -15.92 -15.12 -0.83
N LYS A 2 -16.68 -15.47 -1.89
CA LYS A 2 -16.29 -15.07 -3.24
C LYS A 2 -16.93 -13.72 -3.54
N LEU A 3 -16.16 -12.64 -3.44
CA LEU A 3 -16.59 -11.31 -3.86
C LEU A 3 -16.72 -11.29 -5.39
N LYS A 4 -17.80 -10.72 -5.92
CA LYS A 4 -18.09 -10.68 -7.35
C LYS A 4 -18.21 -9.27 -7.90
N ALA A 5 -18.69 -8.34 -7.10
CA ALA A 5 -18.89 -6.96 -7.49
C ALA A 5 -18.16 -6.01 -6.52
N ALA A 6 -17.34 -5.12 -7.07
CA ALA A 6 -16.61 -4.12 -6.31
C ALA A 6 -16.92 -2.71 -6.78
N ILE A 7 -17.00 -1.77 -5.85
CA ILE A 7 -16.93 -0.32 -6.11
C ILE A 7 -15.53 0.13 -5.71
N ALA A 8 -14.82 0.80 -6.61
CA ALA A 8 -13.55 1.43 -6.31
C ALA A 8 -13.75 2.91 -6.01
N ALA A 9 -13.12 3.42 -4.96
CA ALA A 9 -13.14 4.83 -4.58
C ALA A 9 -11.70 5.30 -4.33
N GLY A 10 -11.29 6.42 -4.90
CA GLY A 10 -9.91 6.86 -4.77
C GLY A 10 -9.68 8.31 -5.15
N ASP A 11 -8.45 8.75 -4.89
CA ASP A 11 -7.98 10.07 -5.30
C ASP A 11 -7.90 10.19 -6.83
N ASP A 12 -8.36 11.32 -7.36
CA ASP A 12 -8.44 11.63 -8.79
C ASP A 12 -7.08 12.07 -9.35
N PHE A 13 -6.08 11.16 -9.30
CA PHE A 13 -4.76 11.35 -9.91
C PHE A 13 -4.05 9.99 -10.11
N ALA A 14 -2.86 9.99 -10.73
CA ALA A 14 -2.14 8.80 -11.17
C ALA A 14 -2.06 7.68 -10.12
N PHE A 15 -1.76 8.01 -8.86
CA PHE A 15 -1.69 7.04 -7.76
C PHE A 15 -3.01 6.25 -7.59
N GLY A 16 -4.16 6.96 -7.58
CA GLY A 16 -5.47 6.33 -7.47
C GLY A 16 -5.77 5.43 -8.67
N TYR A 17 -5.50 5.94 -9.88
CA TYR A 17 -5.77 5.22 -11.12
C TYR A 17 -4.95 3.94 -11.24
N GLU A 18 -3.65 4.00 -10.92
CA GLU A 18 -2.75 2.85 -11.02
C GLU A 18 -3.10 1.74 -10.03
N GLN A 19 -3.38 2.09 -8.78
CA GLN A 19 -3.77 1.10 -7.78
C GLN A 19 -5.13 0.46 -8.08
N VAL A 20 -6.13 1.26 -8.48
CA VAL A 20 -7.43 0.73 -8.90
C VAL A 20 -7.29 -0.10 -10.16
N GLY A 21 -6.48 0.33 -11.13
CA GLY A 21 -6.21 -0.42 -12.35
C GLY A 21 -5.56 -1.78 -12.06
N GLY A 22 -4.57 -1.81 -11.19
CA GLY A 22 -3.94 -3.05 -10.74
C GLY A 22 -4.92 -3.99 -10.03
N PHE A 23 -5.71 -3.48 -9.08
CA PHE A 23 -6.78 -4.25 -8.44
C PHE A 23 -7.78 -4.80 -9.45
N GLN A 24 -8.29 -3.93 -10.34
CA GLN A 24 -9.29 -4.31 -11.33
C GLN A 24 -8.79 -5.41 -12.25
N SER A 25 -7.56 -5.29 -12.76
CA SER A 25 -6.96 -6.28 -13.66
C SER A 25 -6.94 -7.69 -13.05
N VAL A 26 -6.56 -7.81 -11.79
CA VAL A 26 -6.54 -9.11 -11.09
C VAL A 26 -7.95 -9.57 -10.73
N PHE A 27 -8.76 -8.69 -10.16
CA PHE A 27 -10.11 -9.02 -9.68
C PHE A 27 -11.03 -9.48 -10.82
N GLU A 28 -10.97 -8.80 -11.97
CA GLU A 28 -11.74 -9.17 -13.16
C GLU A 28 -11.17 -10.41 -13.85
N GLY A 29 -9.86 -10.59 -13.84
CA GLY A 29 -9.20 -11.83 -14.29
C GLY A 29 -9.64 -13.06 -13.50
N ASP A 30 -9.97 -12.89 -12.21
CA ASP A 30 -10.50 -13.95 -11.34
C ASP A 30 -12.05 -14.05 -11.39
N GLY A 31 -12.70 -13.35 -12.32
CA GLY A 31 -14.14 -13.41 -12.56
C GLY A 31 -14.97 -12.52 -11.65
N GLY A 32 -14.38 -11.53 -11.00
CA GLY A 32 -15.06 -10.40 -10.38
C GLY A 32 -15.39 -9.31 -11.38
N ARG A 33 -15.97 -8.21 -10.92
CA ARG A 33 -16.26 -7.02 -11.73
C ARG A 33 -16.19 -5.75 -10.90
N VAL A 34 -15.46 -4.75 -11.37
CA VAL A 34 -15.52 -3.38 -10.83
C VAL A 34 -16.68 -2.66 -11.49
N ILE A 35 -17.79 -2.52 -10.76
CA ILE A 35 -19.06 -2.02 -11.31
C ILE A 35 -19.15 -0.49 -11.31
N LYS A 36 -18.36 0.17 -10.48
CA LYS A 36 -18.31 1.63 -10.39
C LYS A 36 -16.94 2.11 -9.89
N LYS A 37 -16.51 3.27 -10.37
CA LYS A 37 -15.34 3.99 -9.88
C LYS A 37 -15.75 5.38 -9.44
N LEU A 38 -15.35 5.77 -8.25
CA LEU A 38 -15.64 7.06 -7.63
C LEU A 38 -14.32 7.80 -7.43
N TRP A 39 -14.11 8.83 -8.22
CA TRP A 39 -12.91 9.65 -8.18
C TRP A 39 -13.19 10.96 -7.45
N SER A 40 -12.49 11.24 -6.40
CA SER A 40 -12.57 12.51 -5.66
C SER A 40 -11.27 13.30 -5.81
N PRO A 41 -11.34 14.62 -6.02
CA PRO A 41 -10.14 15.45 -6.06
C PRO A 41 -9.28 15.24 -4.81
N PHE A 42 -7.97 15.33 -4.98
CA PHE A 42 -7.05 15.28 -3.84
C PHE A 42 -7.39 16.40 -2.84
N ASN A 43 -7.36 16.10 -1.55
CA ASN A 43 -7.80 16.99 -0.48
C ASN A 43 -9.31 17.38 -0.52
N THR A 44 -10.16 16.52 -1.06
CA THR A 44 -11.61 16.71 -0.99
C THR A 44 -12.06 17.01 0.44
N PRO A 45 -12.79 18.11 0.68
CA PRO A 45 -13.25 18.46 2.02
C PRO A 45 -14.36 17.54 2.53
N ASP A 46 -15.17 16.99 1.63
CA ASP A 46 -16.34 16.18 1.92
C ASP A 46 -16.49 15.02 0.93
N TYR A 47 -16.55 13.78 1.44
CA TYR A 47 -16.73 12.56 0.65
C TYR A 47 -18.18 12.12 0.55
N VAL A 48 -19.11 12.73 1.29
CA VAL A 48 -20.54 12.34 1.29
C VAL A 48 -21.15 12.29 -0.10
N PRO A 49 -20.89 13.23 -1.03
CA PRO A 49 -21.44 13.16 -2.39
C PRO A 49 -20.96 11.94 -3.20
N TYR A 50 -19.78 11.43 -2.90
CA TYR A 50 -19.23 10.21 -3.51
C TYR A 50 -19.80 8.97 -2.82
N LEU A 51 -19.86 8.97 -1.49
CA LEU A 51 -20.37 7.87 -0.68
C LEU A 51 -21.86 7.61 -0.92
N ALA A 52 -22.66 8.63 -1.16
CA ALA A 52 -24.07 8.53 -1.51
C ALA A 52 -24.33 7.75 -2.82
N GLN A 53 -23.30 7.57 -3.64
CA GLN A 53 -23.39 6.80 -4.88
C GLN A 53 -23.13 5.28 -4.67
N ILE A 54 -22.80 4.86 -3.46
CA ILE A 54 -22.57 3.46 -3.11
C ILE A 54 -23.90 2.81 -2.78
N ASP A 55 -24.33 1.86 -3.62
CA ASP A 55 -25.50 1.05 -3.36
C ASP A 55 -25.06 -0.32 -2.80
N PRO A 56 -25.33 -0.60 -1.52
CA PRO A 56 -24.92 -1.87 -0.89
C PRO A 56 -25.59 -3.12 -1.49
N LYS A 57 -26.64 -2.93 -2.29
CA LYS A 57 -27.32 -4.06 -2.96
C LYS A 57 -26.62 -4.47 -4.27
N GLN A 58 -25.76 -3.62 -4.80
CA GLN A 58 -25.11 -3.85 -6.09
C GLN A 58 -23.65 -4.31 -5.95
N ALA A 59 -23.06 -4.15 -4.77
CA ALA A 59 -21.65 -4.46 -4.55
C ALA A 59 -21.45 -5.35 -3.32
N ASP A 60 -20.41 -6.15 -3.35
CA ASP A 60 -19.98 -7.02 -2.23
C ASP A 60 -18.91 -6.32 -1.38
N VAL A 61 -18.20 -5.34 -1.94
CA VAL A 61 -17.03 -4.71 -1.33
C VAL A 61 -16.78 -3.31 -1.89
N VAL A 62 -16.23 -2.44 -1.06
CA VAL A 62 -15.64 -1.16 -1.51
C VAL A 62 -14.12 -1.25 -1.40
N VAL A 63 -13.43 -0.82 -2.44
CA VAL A 63 -11.95 -0.72 -2.47
C VAL A 63 -11.58 0.75 -2.41
N ALA A 64 -10.94 1.17 -1.33
CA ALA A 64 -10.52 2.54 -1.08
C ALA A 64 -9.03 2.72 -1.41
N VAL A 65 -8.71 3.73 -2.23
CA VAL A 65 -7.35 4.04 -2.65
C VAL A 65 -7.09 5.52 -2.47
N TYR A 66 -6.62 5.89 -1.30
CA TYR A 66 -6.39 7.27 -0.88
C TYR A 66 -4.99 7.47 -0.35
N ALA A 67 -4.38 8.62 -0.63
CA ALA A 67 -3.05 8.99 -0.18
C ALA A 67 -3.06 10.03 0.94
N GLY A 68 -1.94 10.15 1.66
CA GLY A 68 -1.74 11.14 2.70
C GLY A 68 -2.74 10.99 3.85
N ALA A 69 -3.41 12.09 4.20
CA ALA A 69 -4.42 12.14 5.27
C ALA A 69 -5.86 11.87 4.77
N ASN A 70 -6.07 11.75 3.45
CA ASN A 70 -7.40 11.53 2.87
C ASN A 70 -8.12 10.29 3.42
N PRO A 71 -7.43 9.15 3.68
CA PRO A 71 -8.07 7.97 4.25
C PRO A 71 -8.78 8.23 5.57
N LEU A 72 -8.23 9.09 6.43
CA LEU A 72 -8.80 9.40 7.74
C LEU A 72 -10.22 9.94 7.61
N LYS A 73 -10.40 10.93 6.74
CA LYS A 73 -11.70 11.54 6.51
C LYS A 73 -12.65 10.61 5.74
N PHE A 74 -12.14 9.94 4.69
CA PHE A 74 -12.96 9.03 3.90
C PHE A 74 -13.53 7.90 4.76
N ILE A 75 -12.70 7.20 5.53
CA ILE A 75 -13.14 6.05 6.35
C ILE A 75 -14.13 6.52 7.43
N LYS A 76 -13.84 7.66 8.08
CA LYS A 76 -14.77 8.22 9.05
C LYS A 76 -16.15 8.48 8.43
N GLN A 77 -16.21 9.22 7.33
CA GLN A 77 -17.48 9.52 6.65
C GLN A 77 -18.14 8.25 6.09
N TYR A 78 -17.37 7.27 5.61
CA TYR A 78 -17.88 5.97 5.17
C TYR A 78 -18.72 5.28 6.27
N ARG A 79 -18.21 5.28 7.51
CA ARG A 79 -18.93 4.72 8.66
C ARG A 79 -20.07 5.61 9.12
N ASP A 80 -19.88 6.93 9.15
CA ASP A 80 -20.92 7.91 9.53
C ASP A 80 -22.14 7.82 8.61
N GLN A 81 -21.97 7.48 7.33
CA GLN A 81 -23.04 7.21 6.36
C GLN A 81 -23.70 5.83 6.54
N GLY A 82 -23.29 5.04 7.52
CA GLY A 82 -23.88 3.72 7.78
C GLY A 82 -23.59 2.67 6.71
N ILE A 83 -22.57 2.85 5.87
CA ILE A 83 -22.20 1.89 4.84
C ILE A 83 -21.55 0.68 5.53
N THR A 84 -22.18 -0.50 5.37
CA THR A 84 -21.76 -1.74 6.04
C THR A 84 -20.96 -2.67 5.15
N LEU A 85 -20.79 -2.37 3.87
CA LEU A 85 -19.96 -3.17 2.98
C LEU A 85 -18.54 -3.33 3.54
N PRO A 86 -17.91 -4.49 3.36
CA PRO A 86 -16.49 -4.66 3.65
C PRO A 86 -15.66 -3.60 2.93
N LEU A 87 -14.65 -3.06 3.62
CA LEU A 87 -13.75 -2.06 3.08
C LEU A 87 -12.36 -2.67 2.91
N LEU A 88 -11.86 -2.68 1.67
CA LEU A 88 -10.48 -3.03 1.36
C LEU A 88 -9.71 -1.74 1.09
N GLY A 89 -8.51 -1.65 1.65
CA GLY A 89 -7.62 -0.49 1.45
C GLY A 89 -6.47 -0.78 0.48
N GLY A 90 -6.13 0.19 -0.34
CA GLY A 90 -4.86 0.25 -1.04
C GLY A 90 -3.68 0.42 -0.08
N SER A 91 -2.48 0.55 -0.63
CA SER A 91 -1.23 0.47 0.13
C SER A 91 -1.07 1.48 1.28
N THR A 92 -1.65 2.67 1.17
CA THR A 92 -1.48 3.76 2.14
C THR A 92 -2.69 4.03 3.01
N VAL A 93 -3.80 3.34 2.77
CA VAL A 93 -5.09 3.64 3.44
C VAL A 93 -5.06 3.39 4.94
N ALA A 94 -4.25 2.44 5.39
CA ALA A 94 -4.02 2.18 6.81
C ALA A 94 -2.51 2.08 7.11
N ASP A 95 -1.73 3.03 6.58
CA ASP A 95 -0.30 3.11 6.89
C ASP A 95 -0.05 3.36 8.37
N ASP A 96 0.96 2.72 8.95
CA ASP A 96 1.24 2.81 10.39
C ASP A 96 1.51 4.24 10.84
N SER A 97 2.05 5.11 9.97
CA SER A 97 2.32 6.51 10.29
C SER A 97 1.05 7.32 10.59
N ILE A 98 -0.11 6.91 10.06
CA ILE A 98 -1.40 7.59 10.27
C ILE A 98 -2.35 6.80 11.19
N MET A 99 -2.04 5.54 11.53
CA MET A 99 -2.93 4.67 12.31
C MET A 99 -3.37 5.27 13.65
N ARG A 100 -2.50 6.03 14.31
CA ARG A 100 -2.82 6.70 15.59
C ARG A 100 -3.91 7.77 15.48
N ASN A 101 -4.22 8.22 14.27
CA ASN A 101 -5.23 9.24 13.99
C ASN A 101 -6.61 8.64 13.65
N PHE A 102 -6.71 7.31 13.55
CA PHE A 102 -7.98 6.62 13.37
C PHE A 102 -8.64 6.33 14.73
N GLY A 103 -9.95 6.36 14.74
CA GLY A 103 -10.80 5.82 15.78
C GLY A 103 -11.28 4.40 15.48
N ASP A 104 -12.38 3.98 16.12
CA ASP A 104 -12.98 2.65 15.91
C ASP A 104 -13.54 2.48 14.49
N GLU A 105 -13.69 3.54 13.71
CA GLU A 105 -14.14 3.50 12.31
C GLU A 105 -13.23 2.69 11.39
N ALA A 106 -11.94 2.57 11.71
CA ALA A 106 -11.00 1.77 10.93
C ALA A 106 -11.07 0.26 11.23
N ILE A 107 -11.72 -0.15 12.32
CA ILE A 107 -11.79 -1.57 12.71
C ILE A 107 -12.42 -2.40 11.60
N GLY A 108 -11.76 -3.52 11.26
CA GLY A 108 -12.19 -4.43 10.20
C GLY A 108 -11.68 -4.09 8.82
N LEU A 109 -11.04 -2.93 8.61
CA LEU A 109 -10.37 -2.59 7.36
C LEU A 109 -9.28 -3.61 7.05
N ILE A 110 -9.24 -4.12 5.83
CA ILE A 110 -8.17 -4.97 5.31
C ILE A 110 -7.41 -4.19 4.26
N ASN A 111 -6.08 -4.14 4.34
CA ASN A 111 -5.26 -3.50 3.33
C ASN A 111 -4.03 -4.32 2.94
N SER A 112 -3.46 -4.01 1.78
CA SER A 112 -2.18 -4.55 1.33
C SER A 112 -1.12 -3.47 1.39
N ILE A 113 0.02 -3.74 2.01
CA ILE A 113 1.11 -2.77 2.16
C ILE A 113 2.47 -3.47 2.17
N PRO A 114 3.53 -2.86 1.64
CA PRO A 114 4.85 -3.50 1.60
C PRO A 114 5.67 -3.37 2.89
N TYR A 115 5.12 -2.80 3.94
CA TYR A 115 5.75 -2.66 5.26
C TYR A 115 4.72 -2.56 6.37
N THR A 116 5.04 -3.05 7.56
CA THR A 116 4.29 -2.80 8.80
C THR A 116 5.22 -2.83 10.01
N LEU A 117 4.89 -2.01 11.02
CA LEU A 117 5.60 -1.99 12.30
C LEU A 117 5.56 -3.34 13.03
N ASP A 118 4.53 -4.16 12.78
CA ASP A 118 4.32 -5.45 13.43
C ASP A 118 5.25 -6.58 12.91
N LEU A 119 6.16 -6.30 11.98
CA LEU A 119 7.13 -7.30 11.51
C LEU A 119 8.13 -7.63 12.61
N ASP A 120 8.02 -8.84 13.14
CA ASP A 120 8.91 -9.36 14.17
C ASP A 120 10.21 -9.90 13.54
N THR A 121 11.04 -8.98 13.04
CA THR A 121 12.36 -9.27 12.47
C THR A 121 13.42 -8.37 13.10
N HIS A 122 14.65 -8.90 13.18
CA HIS A 122 15.77 -8.14 13.73
C HIS A 122 16.05 -6.85 12.92
N ALA A 123 15.92 -6.91 11.59
CA ALA A 123 16.09 -5.74 10.74
C ALA A 123 15.04 -4.65 11.02
N ASN A 124 13.77 -5.05 11.23
CA ASN A 124 12.72 -4.09 11.56
C ASN A 124 12.94 -3.47 12.94
N HIS A 125 13.30 -4.27 13.94
CA HIS A 125 13.62 -3.73 15.28
C HIS A 125 14.78 -2.75 15.25
N ARG A 126 15.87 -3.04 14.51
CA ARG A 126 16.98 -2.09 14.31
C ARG A 126 16.54 -0.80 13.64
N PHE A 127 15.72 -0.90 12.59
CA PHE A 127 15.19 0.25 11.87
C PHE A 127 14.35 1.13 12.80
N ILE A 128 13.37 0.57 13.53
CA ILE A 128 12.53 1.30 14.47
C ILE A 128 13.38 1.99 15.54
N ALA A 129 14.34 1.26 16.15
CA ALA A 129 15.22 1.82 17.16
C ALA A 129 16.07 2.98 16.60
N SER A 130 16.56 2.87 15.36
CA SER A 130 17.30 3.94 14.69
C SER A 130 16.43 5.17 14.46
N MET A 131 15.22 5.00 13.94
CA MET A 131 14.29 6.10 13.72
C MET A 131 14.00 6.84 15.03
N GLN A 132 13.68 6.10 16.08
CA GLN A 132 13.40 6.69 17.39
C GLN A 132 14.63 7.40 18.00
N LYS A 133 15.81 6.84 17.82
CA LYS A 133 17.06 7.46 18.31
C LYS A 133 17.35 8.82 17.66
N TYR A 134 17.14 8.93 16.35
CA TYR A 134 17.53 10.12 15.60
C TYR A 134 16.41 11.16 15.49
N PHE A 135 15.15 10.74 15.55
CA PHE A 135 13.99 11.61 15.32
C PHE A 135 13.02 11.71 16.50
N GLY A 136 13.30 11.01 17.62
CA GLY A 136 12.47 11.00 18.82
C GLY A 136 11.51 9.80 18.88
N ALA A 137 11.09 9.45 20.11
CA ALA A 137 10.29 8.26 20.36
C ALA A 137 8.93 8.26 19.66
N ASP A 138 8.35 9.43 19.43
CA ASP A 138 7.01 9.61 18.87
C ASP A 138 7.00 9.80 17.35
N ILE A 139 8.15 9.61 16.67
CA ILE A 139 8.23 9.73 15.21
C ILE A 139 7.23 8.80 14.52
N PRO A 140 6.40 9.30 13.60
CA PRO A 140 5.50 8.45 12.83
C PRO A 140 6.29 7.60 11.85
N ILE A 141 6.40 6.30 12.13
CA ILE A 141 7.08 5.34 11.25
C ILE A 141 6.02 4.63 10.42
N GLY A 142 6.21 4.60 9.11
CA GLY A 142 5.34 3.90 8.17
C GLY A 142 6.07 3.46 6.92
N PHE A 143 5.31 3.12 5.92
CA PHE A 143 5.81 2.60 4.65
C PHE A 143 6.85 3.51 3.99
N TYR A 144 6.62 4.82 3.94
CA TYR A 144 7.53 5.74 3.27
C TYR A 144 8.90 5.83 3.95
N ALA A 145 8.91 5.86 5.29
CA ALA A 145 10.16 5.87 6.05
C ALA A 145 10.95 4.57 5.82
N ALA A 146 10.28 3.41 5.87
CA ALA A 146 10.90 2.13 5.61
C ALA A 146 11.41 2.01 4.17
N ALA A 147 10.67 2.53 3.19
CA ALA A 147 11.10 2.53 1.79
C ALA A 147 12.37 3.35 1.58
N LEU A 148 12.44 4.57 2.13
CA LEU A 148 13.62 5.43 2.02
C LEU A 148 14.84 4.84 2.74
N TYR A 149 14.63 4.20 3.91
CA TYR A 149 15.70 3.50 4.61
C TYR A 149 16.29 2.36 3.77
N VAL A 150 15.42 1.56 3.15
CA VAL A 150 15.85 0.47 2.25
C VAL A 150 16.54 1.02 0.99
N ASN A 151 16.08 2.13 0.45
CA ASN A 151 16.77 2.80 -0.68
C ASN A 151 18.19 3.23 -0.28
N GLY A 152 18.39 3.71 0.95
CA GLY A 152 19.73 3.99 1.50
C GLY A 152 20.60 2.73 1.55
N GLN A 153 20.07 1.58 2.02
CA GLN A 153 20.80 0.31 2.04
C GLN A 153 21.14 -0.19 0.63
N ILE A 154 20.24 -0.02 -0.34
CA ILE A 154 20.48 -0.36 -1.75
C ILE A 154 21.61 0.49 -2.31
N LEU A 155 21.58 1.81 -2.08
CA LEU A 155 22.61 2.72 -2.55
C LEU A 155 23.99 2.41 -1.92
N GLU A 156 24.02 2.15 -0.61
CA GLU A 156 25.23 1.75 0.10
C GLU A 156 25.85 0.47 -0.51
N ALA A 157 25.04 -0.56 -0.72
CA ALA A 157 25.48 -1.81 -1.34
C ALA A 157 26.04 -1.60 -2.76
N ALA A 158 25.38 -0.75 -3.56
CA ALA A 158 25.82 -0.44 -4.91
C ALA A 158 27.16 0.35 -4.90
N LEU A 159 27.30 1.33 -4.01
CA LEU A 159 28.54 2.09 -3.87
C LEU A 159 29.71 1.20 -3.39
N GLN A 160 29.45 0.27 -2.49
CA GLN A 160 30.46 -0.73 -2.09
C GLN A 160 30.91 -1.60 -3.28
N ALA A 161 29.94 -2.02 -4.11
CA ALA A 161 30.23 -2.83 -5.29
C ALA A 161 31.02 -2.09 -6.37
N THR A 162 30.84 -0.76 -6.48
CA THR A 162 31.61 0.07 -7.43
C THR A 162 32.93 0.61 -6.84
N GLY A 163 33.25 0.28 -5.57
CA GLY A 163 34.42 0.87 -4.88
C GLY A 163 34.32 2.36 -4.67
N GLY A 164 33.10 2.91 -4.59
CA GLY A 164 32.81 4.34 -4.46
C GLY A 164 32.79 5.11 -5.78
N ASP A 165 32.90 4.42 -6.93
CA ASP A 165 32.73 5.06 -8.23
C ASP A 165 31.26 5.47 -8.42
N VAL A 166 31.03 6.76 -8.63
CA VAL A 166 29.69 7.37 -8.80
C VAL A 166 29.34 7.63 -10.26
N ASP A 167 30.10 7.07 -11.20
CA ASP A 167 29.73 7.09 -12.61
C ASP A 167 28.27 6.55 -12.76
N PRO A 168 27.36 7.31 -13.41
CA PRO A 168 25.93 6.95 -13.43
C PRO A 168 25.67 5.56 -14.04
N ASP A 169 26.36 5.20 -15.11
CA ASP A 169 26.11 3.94 -15.79
C ASP A 169 26.59 2.75 -14.94
N LYS A 170 27.75 2.87 -14.31
CA LYS A 170 28.28 1.86 -13.39
C LYS A 170 27.41 1.72 -12.15
N LEU A 171 27.00 2.85 -11.56
CA LEU A 171 26.18 2.83 -10.36
C LEU A 171 24.78 2.24 -10.61
N ILE A 172 24.13 2.61 -11.74
CA ILE A 172 22.85 2.03 -12.13
C ILE A 172 22.99 0.52 -12.38
N ALA A 173 24.05 0.09 -13.04
CA ALA A 173 24.32 -1.33 -13.26
C ALA A 173 24.52 -2.07 -11.93
N ALA A 174 25.24 -1.49 -10.98
CA ALA A 174 25.42 -2.06 -9.63
C ALA A 174 24.11 -2.11 -8.85
N ILE A 175 23.30 -1.03 -8.84
CA ILE A 175 21.98 -0.97 -8.18
C ILE A 175 21.10 -2.14 -8.67
N ARG A 176 21.04 -2.39 -9.96
CA ARG A 176 20.22 -3.47 -10.55
C ARG A 176 20.62 -4.87 -10.09
N GLN A 177 21.84 -5.04 -9.60
CA GLN A 177 22.34 -6.32 -9.08
C GLN A 177 22.15 -6.46 -7.57
N VAL A 178 21.71 -5.42 -6.87
CA VAL A 178 21.53 -5.46 -5.42
C VAL A 178 20.42 -6.45 -5.07
N SER A 179 20.73 -7.33 -4.12
CA SER A 179 19.79 -8.24 -3.49
C SER A 179 20.06 -8.23 -1.98
N LEU A 180 19.08 -7.75 -1.21
CA LEU A 180 19.17 -7.66 0.25
C LEU A 180 18.17 -8.63 0.87
N ALA A 181 18.67 -9.57 1.67
CA ALA A 181 17.83 -10.56 2.35
C ALA A 181 17.21 -10.02 3.65
N ASP A 182 17.92 -9.10 4.33
CA ASP A 182 17.57 -8.60 5.67
C ASP A 182 17.32 -7.09 5.64
N THR A 183 16.09 -6.71 5.28
CA THR A 183 15.63 -5.32 5.35
C THR A 183 14.43 -5.18 6.28
N PRO A 184 14.08 -3.97 6.77
CA PRO A 184 12.91 -3.75 7.61
C PRO A 184 11.61 -4.29 7.03
N ARG A 185 11.51 -4.37 5.70
CA ARG A 185 10.32 -4.83 4.97
C ARG A 185 10.45 -6.23 4.39
N GLY A 186 11.47 -7.00 4.82
CA GLY A 186 11.81 -8.31 4.27
C GLY A 186 12.75 -8.22 3.05
N PRO A 187 12.97 -9.33 2.33
CA PRO A 187 13.92 -9.36 1.24
C PRO A 187 13.48 -8.48 0.07
N VAL A 188 14.47 -7.85 -0.57
CA VAL A 188 14.29 -7.02 -1.77
C VAL A 188 15.34 -7.36 -2.82
N LYS A 189 14.97 -7.32 -4.08
CA LYS A 189 15.85 -7.46 -5.24
C LYS A 189 15.23 -6.78 -6.46
N PHE A 190 16.01 -6.54 -7.49
CA PHE A 190 15.49 -6.05 -8.77
C PHE A 190 15.14 -7.20 -9.72
N ASP A 191 14.13 -6.97 -10.54
CA ASP A 191 13.81 -7.85 -11.67
C ASP A 191 14.55 -7.43 -12.94
N ASP A 192 14.37 -8.19 -14.02
CA ASP A 192 15.05 -7.95 -15.31
C ASP A 192 14.68 -6.60 -15.94
N TYR A 193 13.57 -5.99 -15.52
CA TYR A 193 13.11 -4.68 -15.97
C TYR A 193 13.60 -3.53 -15.08
N GLY A 194 14.27 -3.83 -13.98
CA GLY A 194 14.74 -2.85 -13.00
C GLY A 194 13.68 -2.45 -11.97
N ASN A 195 12.59 -3.20 -11.83
CA ASN A 195 11.62 -2.96 -10.78
C ASN A 195 12.04 -3.67 -9.49
N LEU A 196 11.88 -2.96 -8.36
CA LEU A 196 12.12 -3.56 -7.06
C LEU A 196 11.03 -4.58 -6.74
N THR A 197 11.41 -5.83 -6.52
CA THR A 197 10.53 -6.89 -6.03
C THR A 197 10.65 -7.01 -4.51
N PHE A 198 9.53 -7.17 -3.83
CA PHE A 198 9.44 -7.18 -2.38
C PHE A 198 8.21 -7.94 -1.88
N THR A 199 8.15 -8.19 -0.58
CA THR A 199 6.99 -8.79 0.07
C THR A 199 5.88 -7.77 0.26
N VAL A 200 4.64 -8.16 -0.06
CA VAL A 200 3.42 -7.40 0.25
C VAL A 200 2.69 -8.14 1.38
N TYR A 201 2.31 -7.39 2.41
CA TYR A 201 1.62 -7.91 3.59
C TYR A 201 0.14 -7.57 3.51
N ILE A 202 -0.71 -8.56 3.74
CA ILE A 202 -2.14 -8.33 3.93
C ILE A 202 -2.38 -8.15 5.42
N ARG A 203 -3.02 -7.04 5.78
CA ARG A 203 -3.29 -6.68 7.17
C ARG A 203 -4.76 -6.44 7.40
N LYS A 204 -5.20 -6.64 8.64
CA LYS A 204 -6.52 -6.27 9.12
C LYS A 204 -6.36 -5.37 10.34
N VAL A 205 -7.11 -4.27 10.37
CA VAL A 205 -7.16 -3.39 11.53
C VAL A 205 -8.03 -4.02 12.61
N GLU A 206 -7.45 -4.24 13.78
CA GLU A 206 -8.13 -4.84 14.94
C GLU A 206 -7.90 -4.00 16.19
N LYS A 207 -8.88 -3.99 17.10
CA LYS A 207 -8.74 -3.33 18.40
C LYS A 207 -7.89 -4.21 19.32
N ARG A 208 -6.80 -3.67 19.87
CA ARG A 208 -6.01 -4.37 20.89
C ARG A 208 -6.70 -4.28 22.24
N ALA A 209 -6.70 -5.36 23.04
CA ALA A 209 -7.14 -5.35 24.41
C ALA A 209 -6.24 -4.40 25.25
N ALA A 210 -6.86 -3.60 26.11
CA ALA A 210 -6.29 -2.45 26.77
C ALA A 210 -4.95 -2.72 27.50
N SER A 211 -3.86 -2.31 26.90
CA SER A 211 -2.65 -1.85 27.61
C SER A 211 -2.08 -0.57 26.99
N SER A 212 -2.62 -0.07 25.90
CA SER A 212 -2.28 1.24 25.36
C SER A 212 -3.38 1.74 24.41
N SER A 213 -3.59 3.05 24.41
CA SER A 213 -4.55 3.80 23.58
C SER A 213 -4.24 3.79 22.08
N THR A 214 -3.40 2.90 21.59
CA THR A 214 -2.96 2.84 20.21
C THR A 214 -3.59 1.64 19.53
N GLN A 215 -4.40 1.88 18.50
CA GLN A 215 -4.85 0.83 17.59
C GLN A 215 -3.64 0.33 16.81
N GLN A 216 -3.41 -0.97 16.81
CA GLN A 216 -2.37 -1.60 16.01
C GLN A 216 -3.00 -2.55 14.99
N SER A 217 -2.53 -2.46 13.77
CA SER A 217 -2.85 -3.44 12.72
C SER A 217 -2.09 -4.73 12.98
N ARG A 218 -2.76 -5.88 12.89
CA ARG A 218 -2.11 -7.18 12.91
C ARG A 218 -1.87 -7.66 11.49
N ALA A 219 -0.63 -8.00 11.16
CA ALA A 219 -0.33 -8.68 9.92
C ALA A 219 -0.94 -10.09 9.92
N ILE A 220 -1.90 -10.35 9.04
CA ILE A 220 -2.36 -11.71 8.74
C ILE A 220 -1.43 -12.22 7.66
N GLY A 221 -0.43 -13.03 8.06
CA GLY A 221 0.64 -13.42 7.17
C GLY A 221 0.21 -14.35 6.04
N THR A 222 0.19 -13.85 4.84
CA THR A 222 0.61 -14.56 3.65
C THR A 222 1.49 -13.61 2.85
N SER A 223 2.79 -13.88 2.84
CA SER A 223 3.72 -13.18 1.97
C SER A 223 3.43 -13.60 0.53
N VAL A 224 2.96 -12.68 -0.28
CA VAL A 224 2.87 -12.88 -1.74
C VAL A 224 4.02 -12.09 -2.35
N SER A 225 5.00 -12.76 -2.96
CA SER A 225 6.01 -12.07 -3.74
C SER A 225 5.32 -11.47 -4.97
N SER A 226 5.35 -10.16 -5.13
CA SER A 226 4.68 -9.43 -6.22
C SER A 226 5.18 -9.81 -7.62
N GLY A 227 6.38 -10.38 -7.74
CA GLY A 227 7.02 -10.68 -9.02
C GLY A 227 6.31 -11.72 -9.90
N ALA A 228 5.59 -12.70 -9.33
CA ALA A 228 4.94 -13.75 -10.11
C ALA A 228 3.56 -13.35 -10.64
N MET A 229 2.82 -12.49 -9.93
CA MET A 229 1.46 -12.11 -10.29
C MET A 229 1.44 -11.00 -11.35
N ILE A 230 2.35 -10.04 -11.28
CA ILE A 230 2.49 -8.97 -12.26
C ILE A 230 2.93 -9.52 -13.63
N ARG A 231 3.82 -10.51 -13.70
CA ARG A 231 4.28 -11.11 -14.96
C ARG A 231 3.16 -11.77 -15.78
N ARG A 232 2.15 -12.38 -15.15
CA ARG A 232 1.03 -13.00 -15.89
C ARG A 232 0.03 -11.98 -16.43
N SER A 233 -0.14 -10.83 -15.76
CA SER A 233 -1.07 -9.79 -16.17
C SER A 233 -0.52 -8.90 -17.28
N PHE A 234 0.75 -8.51 -17.22
CA PHE A 234 1.35 -7.59 -18.19
C PHE A 234 1.71 -8.22 -19.53
N SER A 235 2.04 -9.52 -19.60
CA SER A 235 2.34 -10.18 -20.86
C SER A 235 1.12 -10.41 -21.77
N ASN A 236 -0.09 -10.39 -21.22
CA ASN A 236 -1.33 -10.64 -21.97
C ASN A 236 -2.19 -9.40 -22.25
N SER A 237 -1.82 -8.21 -21.78
CA SER A 237 -2.71 -7.03 -21.84
C SER A 237 -2.07 -5.76 -22.41
N LEU A 238 -0.90 -5.82 -23.03
CA LEU A 238 -0.33 -4.66 -23.72
C LEU A 238 -0.94 -4.46 -25.12
N SER A 239 -2.27 -4.19 -25.15
CA SER A 239 -2.87 -3.36 -26.18
C SER A 239 -3.55 -2.15 -25.53
N PHE A 240 -2.76 -1.30 -24.88
CA PHE A 240 -3.25 0.00 -24.42
C PHE A 240 -3.34 0.94 -25.63
N ARG A 241 -4.46 0.85 -26.39
CA ARG A 241 -4.92 1.94 -27.26
C ARG A 241 -5.97 2.73 -26.50
N GLY A 242 -5.53 3.60 -25.62
CA GLY A 242 -6.37 4.58 -24.95
C GLY A 242 -5.76 5.95 -25.16
N THR A 243 -6.35 6.74 -26.04
CA THR A 243 -6.04 8.17 -26.20
C THR A 243 -6.36 8.89 -24.91
N PHE A 244 -5.33 9.41 -24.23
CA PHE A 244 -5.48 10.49 -23.27
C PHE A 244 -6.06 11.69 -24.05
N ARG A 245 -7.24 12.13 -23.68
CA ARG A 245 -7.69 13.50 -23.96
C ARG A 245 -7.62 14.28 -22.65
N PRO A 246 -7.07 15.50 -22.70
CA PRO A 246 -6.95 16.40 -21.56
C PRO A 246 -8.31 16.81 -21.01
#